data_14559f808daa071db00c0196a5d3a163
#
_entry.id   14559f808daa071db00c0196a5d3a163
#
_cell.length_a   1.000
_cell.length_b   1.000
_cell.length_c   1.000
_cell.angle_alpha   90.00
_cell.angle_beta   90.00
_cell.angle_gamma   90.00
#
_symmetry.space_group_name_H-M   'P 1'
#
loop_
_entity.id
_entity.type
_entity.pdbx_description
1 polymer ?
#
loop_
_entity_poly.entity_id
_entity_poly.type
_entity_poly.pdbx_seq_one_letter_code
_entity_poly.pdbx_strand_id
1 'polypeptide(L)'
;GIVNTSSALTPGDFRTERSRSLLDRRHRFVFSGTFDTPRRLGRLRFSPIFRVASGAPFNISIGGDDRNLDDVGTDRPIFTGDLSLLRFREPGEPLDQRLLSAFQLPTIGGTGNLPRNAGLGPGLFLLDLNVTREFKPTEHLRIRGTLEIDNLLNKTVFSFGTEFINFNGLSPTATPEQRQAFIDSFLVPTRTLRQRQIRVGIRFDF
;
A
#
# COMPACT_ATOMS: atom_id res chain seq x y z
N GLY A 1 -5.31 0.23 -10.77
CA GLY A 1 -6.60 -0.39 -10.88
C GLY A 1 -6.79 -1.36 -9.71
N ILE A 2 -7.90 -1.24 -9.01
CA ILE A 2 -8.30 -2.22 -8.01
C ILE A 2 -8.79 -3.42 -8.80
N VAL A 3 -7.94 -4.43 -8.99
CA VAL A 3 -8.41 -5.71 -9.52
C VAL A 3 -9.13 -6.41 -8.38
N ASN A 4 -10.37 -6.03 -8.19
CA ASN A 4 -11.27 -6.79 -7.35
C ASN A 4 -11.82 -7.88 -8.27
N THR A 5 -11.14 -9.01 -8.34
CA THR A 5 -11.68 -10.16 -9.04
C THR A 5 -12.95 -10.58 -8.32
N SER A 6 -14.06 -10.45 -9.00
CA SER A 6 -15.37 -10.87 -8.49
C SER A 6 -15.54 -12.38 -8.45
N SER A 7 -14.56 -13.12 -9.00
CA SER A 7 -14.59 -14.58 -9.07
C SER A 7 -14.31 -15.20 -7.69
N ALA A 8 -15.13 -16.15 -7.32
CA ALA A 8 -14.87 -17.01 -6.18
C ALA A 8 -13.77 -18.02 -6.52
N LEU A 9 -12.96 -18.42 -5.54
CA LEU A 9 -11.96 -19.48 -5.70
C LEU A 9 -12.60 -20.81 -6.10
N THR A 10 -13.80 -21.07 -5.59
CA THR A 10 -14.63 -22.18 -6.00
C THR A 10 -15.90 -21.63 -6.62
N PRO A 11 -16.19 -21.88 -7.91
CA PRO A 11 -17.38 -21.35 -8.56
C PRO A 11 -18.66 -21.66 -7.77
N GLY A 12 -19.42 -20.61 -7.47
CA GLY A 12 -20.66 -20.72 -6.70
C GLY A 12 -20.52 -20.78 -5.17
N ASP A 13 -19.32 -20.91 -4.60
CA ASP A 13 -19.08 -20.87 -3.16
C ASP A 13 -18.39 -19.59 -2.72
N PHE A 14 -19.15 -18.64 -2.17
CA PHE A 14 -18.63 -17.36 -1.67
C PHE A 14 -18.26 -17.38 -0.18
N ARG A 15 -18.41 -18.50 0.53
CA ARG A 15 -18.09 -18.58 1.96
C ARG A 15 -16.61 -18.38 2.23
N THR A 16 -15.76 -18.92 1.34
CA THR A 16 -14.30 -18.80 1.41
C THR A 16 -13.80 -17.43 0.98
N GLU A 17 -14.66 -16.60 0.36
CA GLU A 17 -14.33 -15.26 -0.09
C GLU A 17 -14.59 -14.19 0.98
N ARG A 18 -15.18 -14.57 2.11
CA ARG A 18 -15.40 -13.64 3.22
C ARG A 18 -14.08 -13.23 3.86
N SER A 19 -13.67 -12.00 3.63
CA SER A 19 -12.38 -11.48 4.08
C SER A 19 -12.44 -9.96 4.27
N ARG A 20 -11.31 -9.40 4.67
CA ARG A 20 -11.13 -7.94 4.75
C ARG A 20 -11.15 -7.32 3.34
N SER A 21 -11.81 -6.17 3.20
CA SER A 21 -11.78 -5.40 1.95
C SER A 21 -10.38 -4.83 1.71
N LEU A 22 -9.95 -4.71 0.44
CA LEU A 22 -8.71 -4.00 0.07
C LEU A 22 -8.69 -2.53 0.52
N LEU A 23 -9.85 -1.95 0.77
CA LEU A 23 -10.00 -0.59 1.29
C LEU A 23 -10.03 -0.53 2.82
N ASP A 24 -10.00 -1.67 3.50
CA ASP A 24 -10.02 -1.71 4.96
C ASP A 24 -8.76 -1.08 5.55
N ARG A 25 -8.97 -0.02 6.32
CA ARG A 25 -7.98 0.64 7.15
C ARG A 25 -8.56 0.65 8.56
N ARG A 26 -8.21 -0.33 9.37
CA ARG A 26 -8.81 -0.55 10.69
C ARG A 26 -8.77 0.67 11.58
N HIS A 27 -7.67 1.43 11.50
CA HIS A 27 -7.50 2.69 12.21
C HIS A 27 -7.09 3.76 11.22
N ARG A 28 -7.77 4.90 11.26
CA ARG A 28 -7.44 6.07 10.45
C ARG A 28 -7.60 7.32 11.30
N PHE A 29 -6.56 8.12 11.30
CA PHE A 29 -6.57 9.45 11.91
C PHE A 29 -6.23 10.49 10.86
N VAL A 30 -7.01 11.57 10.82
CA VAL A 30 -6.77 12.73 9.96
C VAL A 30 -6.90 13.97 10.83
N PHE A 31 -5.87 14.79 10.81
CA PHE A 31 -5.90 16.12 11.41
C PHE A 31 -5.65 17.16 10.31
N SER A 32 -6.47 18.19 10.28
CA SER A 32 -6.25 19.37 9.44
C SER A 32 -6.54 20.63 10.25
N GLY A 33 -5.80 21.69 9.96
CA GLY A 33 -5.97 22.95 10.65
C GLY A 33 -5.45 24.11 9.82
N THR A 34 -5.75 25.31 10.28
CA THR A 34 -5.21 26.54 9.71
C THR A 34 -4.69 27.41 10.84
N PHE A 35 -3.45 27.89 10.71
CA PHE A 35 -2.76 28.70 11.69
C PHE A 35 -2.23 29.97 11.01
N ASP A 36 -2.67 31.13 11.50
CA ASP A 36 -2.17 32.39 10.99
C ASP A 36 -1.08 32.95 11.92
N THR A 37 0.04 33.33 11.34
CA THR A 37 1.09 34.00 12.10
C THR A 37 0.75 35.47 12.35
N PRO A 38 1.20 36.06 13.49
CA PRO A 38 1.01 37.47 13.77
C PRO A 38 1.72 38.34 12.73
N ARG A 39 1.29 39.60 12.64
CA ARG A 39 1.82 40.58 11.68
C ARG A 39 3.34 40.72 11.71
N ARG A 40 3.96 40.55 12.89
CA ARG A 40 5.42 40.61 13.08
C ARG A 40 6.17 39.47 12.32
N LEU A 41 5.51 38.35 12.10
CA LEU A 41 6.03 37.16 11.36
C LEU A 41 5.51 37.09 9.91
N GLY A 42 4.99 38.22 9.38
CA GLY A 42 4.66 38.34 7.97
C GLY A 42 3.27 37.88 7.56
N ARG A 43 2.35 37.60 8.50
CA ARG A 43 0.98 37.12 8.19
C ARG A 43 0.95 35.92 7.26
N LEU A 44 1.75 34.95 7.57
CA LEU A 44 1.74 33.65 6.87
C LEU A 44 0.58 32.82 7.40
N ARG A 45 -0.11 32.12 6.49
CA ARG A 45 -1.10 31.10 6.82
C ARG A 45 -0.53 29.74 6.55
N PHE A 46 -0.49 28.90 7.56
CA PHE A 46 -0.07 27.51 7.50
C PHE A 46 -1.30 26.60 7.56
N SER A 47 -1.44 25.71 6.62
CA SER A 47 -2.55 24.74 6.58
C SER A 47 -1.98 23.31 6.45
N PRO A 48 -1.58 22.69 7.57
CA PRO A 48 -1.12 21.32 7.59
C PRO A 48 -2.29 20.34 7.43
N ILE A 49 -2.02 19.21 6.77
CA ILE A 49 -2.89 18.03 6.74
C ILE A 49 -2.04 16.82 7.14
N PHE A 50 -2.35 16.26 8.28
CA PHE A 50 -1.69 15.10 8.83
C PHE A 50 -2.58 13.87 8.69
N ARG A 51 -2.06 12.77 8.15
CA ARG A 51 -2.80 11.53 7.91
C ARG A 51 -1.99 10.35 8.39
N VAL A 52 -2.60 9.54 9.27
CA VAL A 52 -2.08 8.26 9.73
C VAL A 52 -3.14 7.19 9.50
N ALA A 53 -2.74 6.04 9.00
CA ALA A 53 -3.64 4.91 8.87
C ALA A 53 -2.90 3.58 9.05
N SER A 54 -3.61 2.57 9.53
CA SER A 54 -3.12 1.20 9.56
C SER A 54 -2.95 0.64 8.15
N GLY A 55 -2.17 -0.44 8.03
CA GLY A 55 -1.95 -1.13 6.76
C GLY A 55 -3.24 -1.61 6.11
N ALA A 56 -3.31 -1.50 4.77
CA ALA A 56 -4.38 -2.14 4.01
C ALA A 56 -4.04 -3.60 3.75
N PRO A 57 -5.05 -4.47 3.65
CA PRO A 57 -4.84 -5.82 3.16
C PRO A 57 -4.37 -5.83 1.71
N PHE A 58 -3.69 -6.89 1.33
CA PHE A 58 -3.39 -7.20 -0.06
C PHE A 58 -3.57 -8.69 -0.33
N ASN A 59 -3.79 -9.05 -1.59
CA ASN A 59 -3.99 -10.44 -1.97
C ASN A 59 -2.66 -11.13 -2.25
N ILE A 60 -2.57 -12.42 -1.90
CA ILE A 60 -1.44 -13.29 -2.21
C ILE A 60 -1.97 -14.41 -3.10
N SER A 61 -1.39 -14.56 -4.29
CA SER A 61 -1.82 -15.57 -5.28
C SER A 61 -0.64 -16.37 -5.80
N ILE A 62 -0.95 -17.43 -6.54
CA ILE A 62 0.05 -18.32 -7.16
C ILE A 62 0.55 -17.80 -8.51
N GLY A 63 0.17 -16.60 -8.92
CA GLY A 63 0.49 -16.05 -10.24
C GLY A 63 -0.57 -16.40 -11.28
N GLY A 64 -0.17 -16.46 -12.56
CA GLY A 64 -1.09 -16.76 -13.66
C GLY A 64 -1.40 -18.24 -13.85
N ASP A 65 -1.12 -19.09 -12.87
CA ASP A 65 -1.37 -20.53 -12.94
C ASP A 65 -2.82 -20.80 -12.51
N ASP A 66 -3.61 -21.34 -13.43
CA ASP A 66 -5.02 -21.69 -13.20
C ASP A 66 -5.09 -23.15 -12.70
N ARG A 67 -5.11 -23.30 -11.37
CA ARG A 67 -5.13 -24.62 -10.72
C ARG A 67 -6.53 -25.18 -10.57
N ASN A 68 -7.51 -24.33 -10.38
CA ASN A 68 -8.89 -24.73 -10.20
C ASN A 68 -9.65 -24.94 -11.52
N LEU A 69 -9.01 -24.61 -12.67
CA LEU A 69 -9.52 -24.77 -14.03
C LEU A 69 -10.80 -23.94 -14.29
N ASP A 70 -10.84 -22.71 -13.78
CA ASP A 70 -11.95 -21.78 -13.99
C ASP A 70 -11.62 -20.65 -14.99
N ASP A 71 -10.48 -20.74 -15.69
CA ASP A 71 -9.93 -19.76 -16.62
C ASP A 71 -9.64 -18.37 -15.97
N VAL A 72 -9.51 -18.33 -14.65
CA VAL A 72 -9.24 -17.08 -13.91
C VAL A 72 -7.97 -17.22 -13.08
N GLY A 73 -6.88 -16.59 -13.49
CA GLY A 73 -5.56 -16.64 -12.81
C GLY A 73 -5.53 -15.91 -11.46
N THR A 74 -6.48 -16.18 -10.57
CA THR A 74 -6.57 -15.57 -9.22
C THR A 74 -6.42 -16.59 -8.10
N ASP A 75 -5.97 -17.76 -8.42
CA ASP A 75 -5.80 -18.86 -7.49
C ASP A 75 -4.88 -18.51 -6.34
N ARG A 76 -5.25 -19.02 -5.18
CA ARG A 76 -4.51 -18.83 -3.94
C ARG A 76 -3.79 -20.12 -3.54
N PRO A 77 -2.67 -20.03 -2.85
CA PRO A 77 -1.93 -21.19 -2.39
C PRO A 77 -2.66 -21.94 -1.26
N ILE A 78 -2.24 -23.17 -1.02
CA ILE A 78 -2.46 -23.82 0.27
C ILE A 78 -1.48 -23.20 1.26
N PHE A 79 -1.98 -22.79 2.43
CA PHE A 79 -1.21 -22.18 3.49
C PHE A 79 -1.49 -22.87 4.82
N THR A 80 -0.44 -23.30 5.51
CA THR A 80 -0.50 -24.03 6.77
C THR A 80 0.15 -23.28 7.94
N GLY A 81 0.64 -22.05 7.66
CA GLY A 81 1.32 -21.21 8.65
C GLY A 81 0.37 -20.28 9.42
N ASP A 82 0.97 -19.40 10.20
CA ASP A 82 0.27 -18.34 10.92
C ASP A 82 0.04 -17.14 9.98
N LEU A 83 -1.23 -16.76 9.80
CA LEU A 83 -1.62 -15.62 8.98
C LEU A 83 -1.02 -14.28 9.46
N SER A 84 -0.67 -14.16 10.73
CA SER A 84 -0.04 -12.96 11.29
C SER A 84 1.35 -12.67 10.71
N LEU A 85 2.00 -13.69 10.13
CA LEU A 85 3.29 -13.58 9.45
C LEU A 85 3.19 -12.97 8.05
N LEU A 86 1.98 -12.95 7.46
CA LEU A 86 1.73 -12.42 6.11
C LEU A 86 1.61 -10.89 6.16
N ARG A 87 2.66 -10.25 6.59
CA ARG A 87 2.74 -8.80 6.71
C ARG A 87 3.89 -8.25 5.87
N PHE A 88 3.74 -7.02 5.48
CA PHE A 88 4.75 -6.21 4.86
C PHE A 88 6.10 -6.32 5.58
N ARG A 89 7.17 -6.45 4.81
CA ARG A 89 8.56 -6.34 5.24
C ARG A 89 9.18 -5.09 4.61
N GLU A 90 10.04 -4.40 5.35
CA GLU A 90 10.87 -3.37 4.75
C GLU A 90 11.98 -4.00 3.89
N PRO A 91 12.46 -3.31 2.83
CA PRO A 91 13.61 -3.79 2.08
C PRO A 91 14.80 -4.05 3.00
N GLY A 92 15.34 -5.27 2.94
CA GLY A 92 16.45 -5.72 3.82
C GLY A 92 16.00 -6.34 5.15
N GLU A 93 14.72 -6.29 5.51
CA GLU A 93 14.19 -7.02 6.67
C GLU A 93 14.18 -8.54 6.37
N PRO A 94 14.68 -9.41 7.28
CA PRO A 94 14.74 -10.84 7.03
C PRO A 94 13.35 -11.46 6.93
N LEU A 95 13.17 -12.45 6.03
CA LEU A 95 11.96 -13.25 5.95
C LEU A 95 11.89 -14.23 7.12
N ASP A 96 10.70 -14.35 7.73
CA ASP A 96 10.47 -15.38 8.74
C ASP A 96 10.60 -16.77 8.11
N GLN A 97 11.54 -17.57 8.61
CA GLN A 97 11.89 -18.87 8.06
C GLN A 97 10.71 -19.85 8.06
N ARG A 98 9.72 -19.67 8.95
CA ARG A 98 8.50 -20.49 8.97
C ARG A 98 7.68 -20.38 7.70
N LEU A 99 7.80 -19.26 6.95
CA LEU A 99 7.10 -19.06 5.69
C LEU A 99 7.66 -19.91 4.55
N LEU A 100 8.92 -20.39 4.64
CA LEU A 100 9.54 -21.21 3.58
C LEU A 100 8.86 -22.58 3.41
N SER A 101 8.26 -23.11 4.47
CA SER A 101 7.56 -24.40 4.45
C SER A 101 6.04 -24.29 4.57
N ALA A 102 5.52 -23.06 4.70
CA ALA A 102 4.10 -22.84 4.97
C ALA A 102 3.23 -22.83 3.72
N PHE A 103 3.82 -22.70 2.54
CA PHE A 103 3.08 -22.62 1.28
C PHE A 103 3.22 -23.89 0.45
N GLN A 104 2.11 -24.32 -0.12
CA GLN A 104 2.06 -25.44 -1.08
C GLN A 104 1.22 -25.03 -2.29
N LEU A 105 1.62 -25.55 -3.44
CA LEU A 105 0.87 -25.38 -4.69
C LEU A 105 -0.33 -26.34 -4.67
N PRO A 106 -1.58 -25.87 -4.92
CA PRO A 106 -2.70 -26.77 -5.10
C PRO A 106 -2.46 -27.75 -6.26
N THR A 107 -3.02 -28.93 -6.17
CA THR A 107 -3.06 -29.87 -7.32
C THR A 107 -3.93 -29.31 -8.45
N ILE A 108 -3.71 -29.75 -9.67
CA ILE A 108 -4.57 -29.38 -10.80
C ILE A 108 -6.01 -29.90 -10.53
N GLY A 109 -6.99 -29.02 -10.74
CA GLY A 109 -8.39 -29.23 -10.37
C GLY A 109 -8.67 -28.94 -8.87
N GLY A 110 -7.65 -28.59 -8.09
CA GLY A 110 -7.80 -28.29 -6.67
C GLY A 110 -7.75 -26.78 -6.37
N THR A 111 -8.20 -26.41 -5.18
CA THR A 111 -8.22 -25.04 -4.69
C THR A 111 -7.30 -24.86 -3.49
N GLY A 112 -6.73 -23.67 -3.33
CA GLY A 112 -6.01 -23.29 -2.11
C GLY A 112 -6.95 -22.96 -0.94
N ASN A 113 -6.36 -22.74 0.23
CA ASN A 113 -7.10 -22.40 1.46
C ASN A 113 -6.74 -21.02 2.02
N LEU A 114 -5.77 -20.34 1.41
CA LEU A 114 -5.38 -19.01 1.90
C LEU A 114 -6.57 -18.03 1.76
N PRO A 115 -6.97 -17.33 2.82
CA PRO A 115 -8.05 -16.35 2.73
C PRO A 115 -7.73 -15.24 1.73
N ARG A 116 -8.78 -14.71 1.10
CA ARG A 116 -8.64 -13.51 0.26
C ARG A 116 -8.09 -12.35 1.08
N ASN A 117 -7.20 -11.56 0.49
CA ASN A 117 -6.60 -10.39 1.14
C ASN A 117 -5.94 -10.70 2.50
N ALA A 118 -5.27 -11.86 2.57
CA ALA A 118 -4.64 -12.33 3.80
C ALA A 118 -3.40 -11.50 4.20
N GLY A 119 -2.73 -10.88 3.22
CA GLY A 119 -1.56 -10.06 3.47
C GLY A 119 -1.90 -8.73 4.15
N LEU A 120 -1.04 -8.23 5.02
CA LEU A 120 -1.16 -6.93 5.67
C LEU A 120 -0.05 -5.99 5.18
N GLY A 121 -0.45 -4.96 4.44
CA GLY A 121 0.45 -3.95 3.90
C GLY A 121 0.95 -2.94 4.94
N PRO A 122 1.82 -2.01 4.54
CA PRO A 122 2.37 -0.99 5.42
C PRO A 122 1.32 0.03 5.84
N GLY A 123 1.55 0.64 7.00
CA GLY A 123 0.79 1.80 7.45
C GLY A 123 1.07 3.02 6.57
N LEU A 124 0.16 3.98 6.64
CA LEU A 124 0.29 5.29 6.02
C LEU A 124 0.66 6.32 7.07
N PHE A 125 1.66 7.14 6.76
CA PHE A 125 2.03 8.32 7.54
C PHE A 125 2.38 9.45 6.56
N LEU A 126 1.57 10.50 6.52
CA LEU A 126 1.75 11.62 5.61
C LEU A 126 1.50 12.94 6.33
N LEU A 127 2.33 13.92 6.04
CA LEU A 127 2.15 15.30 6.42
C LEU A 127 2.28 16.16 5.15
N ASP A 128 1.21 16.84 4.79
CA ASP A 128 1.20 17.84 3.72
C ASP A 128 1.11 19.23 4.36
N LEU A 129 1.67 20.24 3.71
CA LEU A 129 1.67 21.60 4.20
C LEU A 129 1.37 22.56 3.05
N ASN A 130 0.39 23.44 3.27
CA ASN A 130 0.19 24.59 2.43
C ASN A 130 0.54 25.86 3.22
N VAL A 131 1.35 26.73 2.62
CA VAL A 131 1.71 28.03 3.18
C VAL A 131 1.27 29.11 2.21
N THR A 132 0.45 30.04 2.69
CA THR A 132 -0.02 31.17 1.87
C THR A 132 0.34 32.49 2.53
N ARG A 133 0.59 33.48 1.68
CA ARG A 133 0.74 34.87 2.10
C ARG A 133 0.00 35.77 1.14
N GLU A 134 -0.79 36.70 1.70
CA GLU A 134 -1.50 37.71 0.95
C GLU A 134 -0.87 39.09 1.17
N PHE A 135 -0.65 39.82 0.09
CA PHE A 135 -0.19 41.20 0.05
C PHE A 135 -1.26 42.04 -0.63
N LYS A 136 -1.49 43.23 -0.09
CA LYS A 136 -2.35 44.25 -0.69
C LYS A 136 -1.54 45.50 -0.94
N PRO A 137 -0.83 45.60 -2.08
CA PRO A 137 -0.02 46.79 -2.40
C PRO A 137 -0.88 48.05 -2.59
N THR A 138 -2.08 47.86 -3.15
CA THR A 138 -3.07 48.93 -3.36
C THR A 138 -4.47 48.44 -2.97
N GLU A 139 -5.47 49.31 -2.95
CA GLU A 139 -6.86 48.93 -2.66
C GLU A 139 -7.46 47.99 -3.72
N HIS A 140 -6.97 48.09 -4.94
CA HIS A 140 -7.49 47.31 -6.09
C HIS A 140 -6.65 46.05 -6.41
N LEU A 141 -5.45 45.89 -5.85
CA LEU A 141 -4.56 44.77 -6.17
C LEU A 141 -4.29 43.92 -4.95
N ARG A 142 -4.62 42.62 -5.07
CA ARG A 142 -4.24 41.59 -4.11
C ARG A 142 -3.30 40.58 -4.78
N ILE A 143 -2.20 40.30 -4.13
CA ILE A 143 -1.22 39.31 -4.58
C ILE A 143 -1.19 38.22 -3.52
N ARG A 144 -1.46 36.95 -3.96
CA ARG A 144 -1.39 35.79 -3.08
C ARG A 144 -0.28 34.85 -3.57
N GLY A 145 0.75 34.71 -2.73
CA GLY A 145 1.76 33.67 -2.89
C GLY A 145 1.32 32.39 -2.18
N THR A 146 1.53 31.25 -2.81
CA THR A 146 1.20 29.92 -2.27
C THR A 146 2.40 29.00 -2.43
N LEU A 147 2.75 28.27 -1.37
CA LEU A 147 3.72 27.18 -1.36
C LEU A 147 2.99 25.93 -0.87
N GLU A 148 2.87 24.93 -1.73
CA GLU A 148 2.28 23.63 -1.38
C GLU A 148 3.38 22.57 -1.36
N ILE A 149 3.43 21.81 -0.27
CA ILE A 149 4.38 20.73 -0.08
C ILE A 149 3.61 19.47 0.26
N ASP A 150 3.50 18.56 -0.70
CA ASP A 150 2.99 17.21 -0.45
C ASP A 150 4.10 16.35 0.11
N ASN A 151 3.80 15.52 1.10
CA ASN A 151 4.75 14.67 1.80
C ASN A 151 5.96 15.46 2.33
N LEU A 152 5.69 16.43 3.20
CA LEU A 152 6.69 17.35 3.78
C LEU A 152 7.90 16.62 4.36
N LEU A 153 7.67 15.48 5.03
CA LEU A 153 8.72 14.69 5.67
C LEU A 153 9.48 13.78 4.70
N ASN A 154 9.08 13.76 3.42
CA ASN A 154 9.66 12.89 2.39
C ASN A 154 9.70 11.40 2.81
N LYS A 155 8.69 10.96 3.56
CA LYS A 155 8.60 9.57 3.99
C LYS A 155 8.14 8.70 2.83
N THR A 156 8.84 7.61 2.58
CA THR A 156 8.43 6.65 1.56
C THR A 156 7.11 6.00 1.97
N VAL A 157 6.14 6.04 1.08
CA VAL A 157 4.85 5.34 1.22
C VAL A 157 4.89 4.13 0.32
N PHE A 158 4.99 2.97 0.91
CA PHE A 158 5.00 1.70 0.20
C PHE A 158 3.59 1.22 -0.12
N SER A 159 3.47 0.46 -1.21
CA SER A 159 2.22 -0.15 -1.65
C SER A 159 2.46 -1.53 -2.24
N PHE A 160 1.47 -2.38 -2.06
CA PHE A 160 1.36 -3.64 -2.76
C PHE A 160 0.30 -3.58 -3.85
N GLY A 161 0.52 -4.33 -4.93
CA GLY A 161 -0.53 -4.82 -5.80
C GLY A 161 -1.03 -6.17 -5.29
N THR A 162 -1.05 -7.17 -6.18
CA THR A 162 -1.17 -8.58 -5.80
C THR A 162 0.24 -9.13 -5.61
N GLU A 163 0.47 -9.82 -4.51
CA GLU A 163 1.71 -10.53 -4.26
C GLU A 163 1.64 -11.92 -4.88
N PHE A 164 2.66 -12.29 -5.63
CA PHE A 164 2.76 -13.60 -6.26
C PHE A 164 3.80 -14.46 -5.57
N ILE A 165 3.45 -15.70 -5.27
CA ILE A 165 4.39 -16.66 -4.69
C ILE A 165 5.19 -17.32 -5.79
N ASN A 166 6.50 -17.14 -5.74
CA ASN A 166 7.42 -17.86 -6.61
C ASN A 166 7.73 -19.25 -6.03
N PHE A 167 6.94 -20.25 -6.45
CA PHE A 167 7.12 -21.63 -5.99
C PHE A 167 8.43 -22.26 -6.42
N ASN A 168 9.11 -21.75 -7.45
CA ASN A 168 10.46 -22.23 -7.80
C ASN A 168 11.45 -22.02 -6.65
N GLY A 169 11.33 -20.93 -5.90
CA GLY A 169 12.16 -20.67 -4.72
C GLY A 169 11.80 -21.52 -3.50
N LEU A 170 10.59 -22.08 -3.46
CA LEU A 170 10.09 -22.95 -2.39
C LEU A 170 10.24 -24.45 -2.70
N SER A 171 10.58 -24.82 -3.94
CA SER A 171 10.76 -26.20 -4.34
C SER A 171 11.86 -26.88 -3.50
N PRO A 172 11.71 -28.17 -3.16
CA PRO A 172 12.80 -28.97 -2.61
C PRO A 172 14.05 -29.01 -3.49
N THR A 173 13.87 -28.85 -4.80
CA THR A 173 14.94 -28.82 -5.81
C THR A 173 15.39 -27.40 -6.16
N ALA A 174 14.94 -26.37 -5.44
CA ALA A 174 15.32 -24.99 -5.67
C ALA A 174 16.83 -24.81 -5.52
N THR A 175 17.46 -24.11 -6.47
CA THR A 175 18.85 -23.70 -6.32
C THR A 175 18.97 -22.67 -5.19
N PRO A 176 20.19 -22.50 -4.62
CA PRO A 176 20.42 -21.45 -3.61
C PRO A 176 20.00 -20.07 -4.09
N GLU A 177 20.24 -19.74 -5.36
CA GLU A 177 19.90 -18.45 -5.97
C GLU A 177 18.37 -18.27 -6.06
N GLN A 178 17.62 -19.30 -6.46
CA GLN A 178 16.15 -19.26 -6.52
C GLN A 178 15.54 -19.08 -5.14
N ARG A 179 16.09 -19.78 -4.14
CA ARG A 179 15.65 -19.65 -2.74
C ARG A 179 15.95 -18.27 -2.20
N GLN A 180 17.14 -17.74 -2.48
CA GLN A 180 17.52 -16.40 -2.04
C GLN A 180 16.65 -15.33 -2.70
N ALA A 181 16.39 -15.44 -4.00
CA ALA A 181 15.51 -14.51 -4.72
C ALA A 181 14.08 -14.49 -4.12
N PHE A 182 13.55 -15.64 -3.70
CA PHE A 182 12.27 -15.69 -2.98
C PHE A 182 12.38 -14.98 -1.63
N ILE A 183 13.41 -15.28 -0.83
CA ILE A 183 13.63 -14.67 0.48
C ILE A 183 13.73 -13.14 0.37
N ASP A 184 14.42 -12.64 -0.63
CA ASP A 184 14.64 -11.20 -0.80
C ASP A 184 13.40 -10.44 -1.27
N SER A 185 12.54 -11.09 -2.05
CA SER A 185 11.40 -10.42 -2.70
C SER A 185 10.06 -10.61 -2.00
N PHE A 186 9.80 -11.77 -1.36
CA PHE A 186 8.49 -12.09 -0.82
C PHE A 186 8.10 -11.13 0.31
N LEU A 187 6.89 -10.57 0.25
CA LEU A 187 6.35 -9.56 1.17
C LEU A 187 7.11 -8.21 1.20
N VAL A 188 8.02 -7.98 0.27
CA VAL A 188 8.68 -6.68 0.07
C VAL A 188 7.89 -5.88 -0.96
N PRO A 189 7.51 -4.63 -0.68
CA PRO A 189 6.68 -3.86 -1.61
C PRO A 189 7.43 -3.53 -2.89
N THR A 190 6.73 -3.67 -4.00
CA THR A 190 7.27 -3.39 -5.33
C THR A 190 6.92 -1.98 -5.84
N ARG A 191 6.13 -1.22 -5.07
CA ARG A 191 5.64 0.09 -5.47
C ARG A 191 5.80 1.11 -4.36
N THR A 192 6.13 2.33 -4.76
CA THR A 192 6.10 3.51 -3.89
C THR A 192 5.04 4.48 -4.38
N LEU A 193 4.36 5.12 -3.45
CA LEU A 193 3.35 6.13 -3.70
C LEU A 193 3.78 7.44 -3.05
N ARG A 194 3.31 8.56 -3.61
CA ARG A 194 3.39 9.89 -3.01
C ARG A 194 4.82 10.33 -2.65
N GLN A 195 5.65 10.50 -3.65
CA GLN A 195 6.91 11.22 -3.51
C GLN A 195 6.64 12.66 -3.07
N ARG A 196 7.62 13.30 -2.42
CA ARG A 196 7.52 14.72 -2.09
C ARG A 196 7.38 15.55 -3.37
N GLN A 197 6.38 16.43 -3.37
CA GLN A 197 6.16 17.40 -4.44
C GLN A 197 6.07 18.79 -3.83
N ILE A 198 6.70 19.75 -4.48
CA ILE A 198 6.67 21.16 -4.08
C ILE A 198 6.10 21.93 -5.24
N ARG A 199 5.05 22.70 -4.97
CA ARG A 199 4.41 23.62 -5.94
C ARG A 199 4.45 25.03 -5.41
N VAL A 200 4.79 25.98 -6.27
CA VAL A 200 4.76 27.40 -5.97
C VAL A 200 3.77 28.06 -6.92
N GLY A 201 2.89 28.88 -6.38
CA GLY A 201 1.89 29.61 -7.13
C GLY A 201 1.84 31.07 -6.74
N ILE A 202 1.52 31.93 -7.70
CA ILE A 202 1.22 33.37 -7.47
C ILE A 202 -0.10 33.68 -8.17
N ARG A 203 -1.00 34.33 -7.44
CA ARG A 203 -2.28 34.81 -7.94
C ARG A 203 -2.39 36.32 -7.78
N PHE A 204 -2.85 36.97 -8.81
CA PHE A 204 -3.17 38.41 -8.84
C PHE A 204 -4.68 38.56 -8.97
N ASP A 205 -5.29 39.31 -8.09
CA ASP A 205 -6.70 39.70 -8.14
C ASP A 205 -6.73 41.26 -8.23
N PHE A 206 -7.41 41.78 -9.30
CA PHE A 206 -7.51 43.21 -9.63
C PHE A 206 -8.90 43.74 -9.34
#